data_c6fa0107704f4450e964295ccf440af9
#
_entry.id   c6fa0107704f4450e964295ccf440af9
#
_cell.length_a   1.000
_cell.length_b   1.000
_cell.length_c   1.000
_cell.angle_alpha   90.00
_cell.angle_beta   90.00
_cell.angle_gamma   90.00
#
_symmetry.space_group_name_H-M   'P 1'
#
loop_
_entity.id
_entity.type
_entity.pdbx_description
1 polymer ?
#
loop_
_entity_poly.entity_id
_entity_poly.type
_entity_poly.pdbx_seq_one_letter_code
_entity_poly.pdbx_strand_id
1 'polypeptide(L)'
;DGIWCCYDAYAQGVYQALKEGNRQIPMVSVDICNEDIQFMIEEGSQWKACATTNWTLNGEFACRVLALELADQYEDIAAASCYYEEIGAWMEIPSTIVTQDQVRSKENITIENLHEVADPSYQDTSWMPTCDWMIEILGR
;
A
#
# COMPACT_ATOMS: atom_id res chain seq x y z
N ASP A 1 -20.62 12.94 9.02
CA ASP A 1 -19.42 13.69 8.61
C ASP A 1 -18.18 12.84 8.80
N GLY A 2 -17.16 13.03 7.97
CA GLY A 2 -15.88 12.34 8.04
C GLY A 2 -14.80 13.15 7.31
N ILE A 3 -13.55 12.80 7.53
CA ILE A 3 -12.40 13.44 6.89
C ILE A 3 -11.67 12.39 6.05
N TRP A 4 -11.37 12.74 4.82
CA TRP A 4 -10.47 11.99 3.95
C TRP A 4 -9.19 12.79 3.71
N CYS A 5 -8.05 12.15 3.90
CA CYS A 5 -6.73 12.72 3.68
C CYS A 5 -6.05 11.98 2.52
N CYS A 6 -5.59 12.73 1.53
CA CYS A 6 -4.97 12.16 0.33
C CYS A 6 -3.54 11.62 0.55
N TYR A 7 -2.98 11.80 1.76
CA TYR A 7 -1.64 11.37 2.09
C TYR A 7 -1.47 11.24 3.61
N ASP A 8 -0.69 10.26 4.07
CA ASP A 8 -0.50 9.92 5.49
C ASP A 8 0.10 11.08 6.32
N ALA A 9 1.13 11.76 5.81
CA ALA A 9 1.74 12.89 6.53
C ALA A 9 0.77 14.04 6.79
N TYR A 10 -0.20 14.29 5.88
CA TYR A 10 -1.27 15.25 6.13
C TYR A 10 -2.27 14.71 7.15
N ALA A 11 -2.55 13.41 7.09
CA ALA A 11 -3.45 12.75 8.03
C ALA A 11 -2.92 12.82 9.46
N GLN A 12 -1.61 12.71 9.67
CA GLN A 12 -0.97 12.88 10.99
C GLN A 12 -1.28 14.28 11.59
N GLY A 13 -1.16 15.33 10.78
CA GLY A 13 -1.52 16.69 11.21
C GLY A 13 -3.00 16.84 11.56
N VAL A 14 -3.88 16.26 10.73
CA VAL A 14 -5.34 16.23 10.98
C VAL A 14 -5.66 15.46 12.26
N TYR A 15 -5.04 14.29 12.45
CA TYR A 15 -5.20 13.49 13.66
C TYR A 15 -4.85 14.26 14.93
N GLN A 16 -3.69 14.94 14.94
CA GLN A 16 -3.27 15.77 16.07
C GLN A 16 -4.26 16.91 16.36
N ALA A 17 -4.73 17.61 15.32
CA ALA A 17 -5.71 18.67 15.46
C ALA A 17 -7.05 18.17 16.03
N LEU A 18 -7.51 16.99 15.61
CA LEU A 18 -8.71 16.36 16.15
C LEU A 18 -8.54 16.00 17.63
N LYS A 19 -7.39 15.44 17.98
CA LYS A 19 -7.03 15.06 19.35
C LYS A 19 -6.97 16.28 20.28
N GLU A 20 -6.26 17.33 19.89
CA GLU A 20 -6.16 18.58 20.64
C GLU A 20 -7.51 19.29 20.80
N GLY A 21 -8.31 19.28 19.74
CA GLY A 21 -9.65 19.88 19.72
C GLY A 21 -10.73 19.00 20.38
N ASN A 22 -10.38 17.80 20.88
CA ASN A 22 -11.30 16.79 21.41
C ASN A 22 -12.49 16.52 20.45
N ARG A 23 -12.20 16.40 19.14
CA ARG A 23 -13.20 16.20 18.09
C ARG A 23 -13.30 14.73 17.71
N GLN A 24 -14.53 14.21 17.74
CA GLN A 24 -14.85 12.81 17.39
C GLN A 24 -15.35 12.72 15.95
N ILE A 25 -14.48 13.04 14.99
CA ILE A 25 -14.78 12.98 13.54
C ILE A 25 -13.94 11.85 12.95
N PRO A 26 -14.56 10.78 12.42
CA PRO A 26 -13.82 9.68 11.80
C PRO A 26 -13.02 10.16 10.59
N MET A 27 -11.80 9.64 10.47
CA MET A 27 -10.91 9.96 9.36
C MET A 27 -10.34 8.71 8.71
N VAL A 28 -10.02 8.84 7.43
CA VAL A 28 -9.35 7.85 6.61
C VAL A 28 -8.26 8.52 5.75
N SER A 29 -7.26 7.76 5.33
CA SER A 29 -6.14 8.29 4.55
C SER A 29 -5.69 7.37 3.43
N VAL A 30 -4.71 7.85 2.68
CA VAL A 30 -3.91 7.08 1.74
C VAL A 30 -2.50 6.97 2.31
N ASP A 31 -1.86 5.83 2.06
CA ASP A 31 -0.59 5.38 2.62
C ASP A 31 -0.60 5.08 4.13
N ILE A 32 0.43 4.39 4.57
CA ILE A 32 0.60 4.00 5.97
C ILE A 32 2.09 3.86 6.31
N CYS A 33 2.47 4.36 7.47
CA CYS A 33 3.78 4.14 8.07
C CYS A 33 3.65 3.66 9.53
N ASN A 34 4.77 3.38 10.18
CA ASN A 34 4.76 2.92 11.57
C ASN A 34 4.10 3.91 12.53
N GLU A 35 4.25 5.21 12.26
CA GLU A 35 3.69 6.28 13.07
C GLU A 35 2.16 6.33 12.97
N ASP A 36 1.63 6.11 11.76
CA ASP A 36 0.18 6.04 11.52
C ASP A 36 -0.45 4.85 12.24
N ILE A 37 0.22 3.69 12.21
CA ILE A 37 -0.20 2.50 12.97
C ILE A 37 -0.29 2.84 14.46
N GLN A 38 0.69 3.55 15.02
CA GLN A 38 0.65 3.97 16.41
C GLN A 38 -0.54 4.88 16.70
N PHE A 39 -0.83 5.85 15.82
CA PHE A 39 -1.99 6.72 15.96
C PHE A 39 -3.31 5.95 15.82
N MET A 40 -3.40 4.99 14.92
CA MET A 40 -4.59 4.15 14.74
C MET A 40 -4.89 3.29 15.97
N ILE A 41 -3.86 2.77 16.67
CA ILE A 41 -4.06 1.92 17.86
C ILE A 41 -4.33 2.71 19.14
N GLU A 42 -4.05 4.01 19.21
CA GLU A 42 -4.34 4.82 20.39
C GLU A 42 -5.80 4.73 20.82
N GLU A 43 -6.04 4.73 22.12
CA GLU A 43 -7.40 4.74 22.67
C GLU A 43 -8.17 5.99 22.24
N GLY A 44 -9.39 5.84 21.76
CA GLY A 44 -10.22 6.96 21.27
C GLY A 44 -9.85 7.47 19.88
N SER A 45 -8.86 6.88 19.20
CA SER A 45 -8.44 7.30 17.87
C SER A 45 -9.60 7.28 16.86
N GLN A 46 -9.69 8.35 16.10
CA GLN A 46 -10.66 8.53 15.02
C GLN A 46 -10.11 8.13 13.64
N TRP A 47 -8.86 7.71 13.55
CA TRP A 47 -8.29 7.20 12.31
C TRP A 47 -8.72 5.76 12.06
N LYS A 48 -9.65 5.56 11.13
CA LYS A 48 -10.41 4.29 10.98
C LYS A 48 -9.82 3.35 9.94
N ALA A 49 -9.22 3.88 8.89
CA ALA A 49 -8.62 3.08 7.84
C ALA A 49 -7.65 3.91 7.00
N CYS A 50 -6.81 3.21 6.26
CA CYS A 50 -6.01 3.77 5.18
C CYS A 50 -6.01 2.82 3.97
N ALA A 51 -5.91 3.39 2.78
CA ALA A 51 -5.62 2.65 1.57
C ALA A 51 -4.10 2.67 1.36
N THR A 52 -3.49 1.51 1.17
CA THR A 52 -2.04 1.41 0.99
C THR A 52 -1.67 0.30 0.01
N THR A 53 -0.44 0.31 -0.45
CA THR A 53 0.18 -0.77 -1.21
C THR A 53 1.29 -1.41 -0.36
N ASN A 54 1.73 -2.59 -0.73
CA ASN A 54 2.89 -3.20 -0.09
C ASN A 54 4.17 -2.64 -0.72
N TRP A 55 4.87 -1.76 -0.01
CA TRP A 55 6.06 -1.07 -0.50
C TRP A 55 7.20 -2.02 -0.89
N THR A 56 7.34 -3.17 -0.23
CA THR A 56 8.30 -4.20 -0.62
C THR A 56 7.95 -4.79 -1.98
N LEU A 57 6.67 -5.09 -2.20
CA LEU A 57 6.19 -5.60 -3.50
C LEU A 57 6.26 -4.53 -4.59
N ASN A 58 6.06 -3.25 -4.26
CA ASN A 58 6.26 -2.16 -5.21
C ASN A 58 7.72 -2.09 -5.70
N GLY A 59 8.67 -2.28 -4.79
CA GLY A 59 10.09 -2.37 -5.13
C GLY A 59 10.40 -3.60 -6.01
N GLU A 60 9.84 -4.76 -5.67
CA GLU A 60 9.97 -5.98 -6.49
C GLU A 60 9.39 -5.77 -7.89
N PHE A 61 8.19 -5.21 -7.98
CA PHE A 61 7.56 -4.88 -9.26
C PHE A 61 8.43 -3.97 -10.13
N ALA A 62 8.95 -2.89 -9.57
CA ALA A 62 9.84 -1.98 -10.31
C ALA A 62 11.11 -2.70 -10.82
N CYS A 63 11.70 -3.59 -10.01
CA CYS A 63 12.84 -4.39 -10.42
C CYS A 63 12.48 -5.39 -11.53
N ARG A 64 11.30 -6.03 -11.47
CA ARG A 64 10.85 -6.96 -12.52
C ARG A 64 10.66 -6.23 -13.85
N VAL A 65 9.99 -5.08 -13.85
CA VAL A 65 9.79 -4.25 -15.05
C VAL A 65 11.13 -3.85 -15.65
N LEU A 66 12.06 -3.35 -14.84
CA LEU A 66 13.39 -2.97 -15.31
C LEU A 66 14.17 -4.16 -15.90
N ALA A 67 14.09 -5.32 -15.27
CA ALA A 67 14.77 -6.52 -15.76
C ALA A 67 14.20 -7.01 -17.10
N LEU A 68 12.87 -6.98 -17.28
CA LEU A 68 12.22 -7.32 -18.55
C LEU A 68 12.59 -6.32 -19.66
N GLU A 69 12.65 -5.04 -19.34
CA GLU A 69 13.07 -4.00 -20.28
C GLU A 69 14.51 -4.18 -20.74
N LEU A 70 15.42 -4.47 -19.81
CA LEU A 70 16.82 -4.75 -20.12
C LEU A 70 17.02 -6.05 -20.91
N ALA A 71 16.09 -6.98 -20.83
CA ALA A 71 16.08 -8.24 -21.60
C ALA A 71 15.35 -8.12 -22.95
N ASP A 72 14.90 -6.93 -23.36
CA ASP A 72 14.10 -6.68 -24.55
C ASP A 72 12.77 -7.49 -24.59
N GLN A 73 12.17 -7.76 -23.42
CA GLN A 73 10.93 -8.53 -23.27
C GLN A 73 9.72 -7.62 -23.01
N TYR A 74 9.48 -6.68 -23.90
CA TYR A 74 8.41 -5.68 -23.78
C TYR A 74 7.00 -6.26 -23.83
N GLU A 75 6.81 -7.42 -24.48
CA GLU A 75 5.49 -8.06 -24.58
C GLU A 75 4.97 -8.46 -23.19
N ASP A 76 5.85 -8.93 -22.30
CA ASP A 76 5.50 -9.30 -20.93
C ASP A 76 5.17 -8.07 -20.07
N ILE A 77 5.85 -6.95 -20.32
CA ILE A 77 5.54 -5.66 -19.68
C ILE A 77 4.19 -5.14 -20.19
N ALA A 78 3.96 -5.19 -21.51
CA ALA A 78 2.73 -4.69 -22.13
C ALA A 78 1.48 -5.45 -21.65
N ALA A 79 1.60 -6.73 -21.33
CA ALA A 79 0.51 -7.53 -20.79
C ALA A 79 0.08 -7.08 -19.38
N ALA A 80 0.99 -6.48 -18.62
CA ALA A 80 0.76 -5.99 -17.26
C ALA A 80 0.47 -4.48 -17.18
N SER A 81 0.48 -3.77 -18.31
CA SER A 81 0.38 -2.31 -18.35
C SER A 81 -0.80 -1.81 -19.17
N CYS A 82 -1.36 -0.65 -18.78
CA CYS A 82 -2.25 0.14 -19.64
C CYS A 82 -1.41 1.16 -20.42
N TYR A 83 -1.60 1.24 -21.72
CA TYR A 83 -0.91 2.19 -22.57
C TYR A 83 -1.82 3.37 -22.91
N TYR A 84 -1.38 4.60 -22.60
CA TYR A 84 -1.99 5.84 -23.04
C TYR A 84 -1.05 6.54 -24.00
N GLU A 85 -1.51 6.84 -25.22
CA GLU A 85 -0.70 7.48 -26.27
C GLU A 85 -0.05 8.79 -25.80
N GLU A 86 -0.71 9.54 -24.91
CA GLU A 86 -0.25 10.86 -24.46
C GLU A 86 0.75 10.82 -23.30
N ILE A 87 0.75 9.76 -22.46
CA ILE A 87 1.54 9.70 -21.22
C ILE A 87 2.46 8.47 -21.14
N GLY A 88 2.45 7.62 -22.15
CA GLY A 88 3.23 6.38 -22.17
C GLY A 88 2.60 5.25 -21.37
N ALA A 89 3.43 4.31 -20.91
CA ALA A 89 2.99 3.15 -20.15
C ALA A 89 2.52 3.57 -18.75
N TRP A 90 1.32 3.13 -18.38
CA TRP A 90 0.77 3.27 -17.04
C TRP A 90 0.63 1.89 -16.41
N MET A 91 1.11 1.72 -15.22
CA MET A 91 1.00 0.48 -14.46
C MET A 91 0.23 0.73 -13.19
N GLU A 92 -0.83 -0.06 -12.98
CA GLU A 92 -1.63 -0.01 -11.76
C GLU A 92 -1.07 -1.00 -10.74
N ILE A 93 -0.72 -0.48 -9.56
CA ILE A 93 -0.34 -1.30 -8.43
C ILE A 93 -1.58 -1.47 -7.54
N PRO A 94 -2.05 -2.71 -7.30
CA PRO A 94 -3.21 -2.96 -6.47
C PRO A 94 -3.02 -2.39 -5.05
N SER A 95 -4.05 -1.74 -4.54
CA SER A 95 -4.08 -1.23 -3.18
C SER A 95 -4.98 -2.07 -2.28
N THR A 96 -4.69 -2.09 -1.00
CA THR A 96 -5.45 -2.77 0.04
C THR A 96 -5.91 -1.78 1.09
N ILE A 97 -7.07 -2.01 1.68
CA ILE A 97 -7.54 -1.24 2.83
C ILE A 97 -7.02 -1.90 4.11
N VAL A 98 -6.34 -1.12 4.92
CA VAL A 98 -5.94 -1.49 6.28
C VAL A 98 -6.81 -0.73 7.26
N THR A 99 -7.52 -1.45 8.12
CA THR A 99 -8.46 -0.87 9.10
C THR A 99 -7.83 -0.78 10.49
N GLN A 100 -8.36 0.14 11.30
CA GLN A 100 -8.02 0.28 12.71
C GLN A 100 -8.20 -1.05 13.47
N ASP A 101 -9.26 -1.79 13.18
CA ASP A 101 -9.54 -3.07 13.86
C ASP A 101 -8.49 -4.13 13.50
N GLN A 102 -8.01 -4.15 12.27
CA GLN A 102 -6.93 -5.05 11.86
C GLN A 102 -5.64 -4.76 12.62
N VAL A 103 -5.18 -3.51 12.66
CA VAL A 103 -3.93 -3.16 13.37
C VAL A 103 -4.05 -3.31 14.89
N ARG A 104 -5.26 -3.28 15.45
CA ARG A 104 -5.53 -3.55 16.88
C ARG A 104 -5.68 -5.02 17.20
N SER A 105 -5.87 -5.88 16.21
CA SER A 105 -6.12 -7.31 16.42
C SER A 105 -4.90 -8.07 16.94
N LYS A 106 -3.71 -7.49 16.80
CA LYS A 106 -2.44 -8.08 17.22
C LYS A 106 -1.52 -7.02 17.82
N GLU A 107 -0.73 -7.40 18.81
CA GLU A 107 0.28 -6.53 19.41
C GLU A 107 1.51 -6.36 18.52
N ASN A 108 2.18 -5.23 18.63
CA ASN A 108 3.45 -4.91 17.96
C ASN A 108 3.37 -4.96 16.42
N ILE A 109 2.24 -4.55 15.85
CA ILE A 109 2.12 -4.39 14.40
C ILE A 109 2.96 -3.19 13.95
N THR A 110 3.73 -3.44 12.90
CA THR A 110 4.57 -2.47 12.18
C THR A 110 4.41 -2.69 10.67
N ILE A 111 4.99 -1.82 9.86
CA ILE A 111 5.00 -1.97 8.40
C ILE A 111 5.60 -3.31 7.97
N GLU A 112 6.64 -3.80 8.65
CA GLU A 112 7.35 -5.02 8.30
C GLU A 112 6.49 -6.28 8.48
N ASN A 113 5.56 -6.26 9.44
CA ASN A 113 4.68 -7.40 9.74
C ASN A 113 3.19 -7.11 9.48
N LEU A 114 2.86 -6.00 8.83
CA LEU A 114 1.49 -5.60 8.52
C LEU A 114 0.71 -6.69 7.77
N HIS A 115 1.40 -7.48 6.96
CA HIS A 115 0.83 -8.61 6.23
C HIS A 115 0.18 -9.68 7.12
N GLU A 116 0.52 -9.74 8.41
CA GLU A 116 -0.06 -10.71 9.35
C GLU A 116 -1.51 -10.37 9.73
N VAL A 117 -1.94 -9.14 9.52
CA VAL A 117 -3.28 -8.65 9.86
C VAL A 117 -4.04 -8.02 8.69
N ALA A 118 -3.33 -7.62 7.63
CA ALA A 118 -3.94 -7.08 6.42
C ALA A 118 -4.68 -8.16 5.63
N ASP A 119 -5.52 -7.74 4.68
CA ASP A 119 -6.15 -8.66 3.73
C ASP A 119 -5.07 -9.43 2.94
N PRO A 120 -5.29 -10.72 2.59
CA PRO A 120 -4.33 -11.53 1.81
C PRO A 120 -3.89 -10.87 0.49
N SER A 121 -4.70 -10.01 -0.12
CA SER A 121 -4.34 -9.23 -1.30
C SER A 121 -3.12 -8.33 -1.09
N TYR A 122 -2.80 -7.98 0.16
CA TYR A 122 -1.62 -7.18 0.51
C TYR A 122 -0.29 -7.86 0.12
N GLN A 123 -0.30 -9.19 0.01
CA GLN A 123 0.87 -9.99 -0.41
C GLN A 123 0.72 -10.65 -1.78
N ASP A 124 -0.39 -10.40 -2.48
CA ASP A 124 -0.60 -10.98 -3.81
C ASP A 124 0.41 -10.42 -4.81
N THR A 125 1.09 -11.31 -5.50
CA THR A 125 2.07 -11.01 -6.56
C THR A 125 1.61 -11.45 -7.95
N SER A 126 0.42 -12.03 -8.06
CA SER A 126 -0.12 -12.60 -9.31
C SER A 126 -0.33 -11.56 -10.42
N TRP A 127 -0.43 -10.30 -10.04
CA TRP A 127 -0.58 -9.16 -10.95
C TRP A 127 0.76 -8.66 -11.54
N MET A 128 1.90 -9.09 -10.99
CA MET A 128 3.22 -8.65 -11.43
C MET A 128 3.62 -9.31 -12.75
N PRO A 129 4.30 -8.59 -13.65
CA PRO A 129 4.86 -9.19 -14.83
C PRO A 129 5.92 -10.25 -14.44
N THR A 130 5.93 -11.34 -15.19
CA THR A 130 6.87 -12.45 -14.97
C THR A 130 7.17 -13.19 -16.26
N CYS A 131 8.28 -13.92 -16.28
CA CYS A 131 8.68 -14.81 -17.37
C CYS A 131 9.47 -16.00 -16.82
N ASP A 132 9.70 -17.03 -17.64
CA ASP A 132 10.28 -18.30 -17.19
C ASP A 132 11.60 -18.15 -16.44
N TRP A 133 12.53 -17.35 -16.94
CA TRP A 133 13.81 -17.15 -16.26
C TRP A 133 13.68 -16.38 -14.93
N MET A 134 12.70 -15.47 -14.79
CA MET A 134 12.42 -14.82 -13.53
C MET A 134 11.90 -15.82 -12.50
N ILE A 135 10.98 -16.68 -12.90
CA ILE A 135 10.44 -17.75 -12.05
C ILE A 135 11.58 -18.65 -11.57
N GLU A 136 12.51 -19.03 -12.47
CA GLU A 136 13.67 -19.84 -12.12
C GLU A 136 14.57 -19.17 -11.08
N ILE A 137 14.87 -17.87 -11.24
CA ILE A 137 15.73 -17.12 -10.33
C ILE A 137 15.06 -16.86 -8.98
N LEU A 138 13.79 -16.46 -8.99
CA LEU A 138 13.05 -16.10 -7.78
C LEU A 138 12.54 -17.32 -7.01
N GLY A 139 12.43 -18.48 -7.65
CA GLY A 139 11.89 -19.71 -7.07
C GLY A 139 10.37 -19.67 -6.83
N ARG A 140 9.68 -18.78 -7.51
CA ARG A 140 8.22 -18.55 -7.35
C ARG A 140 7.60 -17.87 -8.57
#